data_e372c9cc5c3152e5837e54d3adb2292a
#
_entry.id   e372c9cc5c3152e5837e54d3adb2292a
#
_cell.length_a   1.000
_cell.length_b   1.000
_cell.length_c   1.000
_cell.angle_alpha   90.00
_cell.angle_beta   90.00
_cell.angle_gamma   90.00
#
_symmetry.space_group_name_H-M   'P 1'
#
loop_
_entity.id
_entity.type
_entity.pdbx_description
1 polymer ?
#
loop_
_entity_poly.entity_id
_entity_poly.type
_entity_poly.pdbx_seq_one_letter_code
_entity_poly.pdbx_strand_id
1 'polypeptide(L)'
;MEQEKILTANDYIKMAEECEQYKKFAAAKRYYQKAFELDPRQKSAQMGVACMEKEIANQVYFRTEATHNLVSGRLELRTGCVVFVGRNGVDKTYQLDQMENIRVALGRLTFDYPEEAAPIGISCKSMKDWIGILEDAKSGKYPNVENVGLNTLEKFIADHFSKDTMDDAVEYCTQMSVMGYAEAKAVVERIFS
;
A
#
# COMPACT_ATOMS: atom_id res chain seq x y z
N MET A 1 -37.27 -15.14 6.17
CA MET A 1 -36.62 -14.74 4.89
C MET A 1 -35.68 -13.62 5.25
N GLU A 2 -34.39 -13.93 5.43
CA GLU A 2 -33.37 -12.91 5.53
C GLU A 2 -33.25 -12.23 4.17
N GLN A 3 -33.41 -10.91 4.13
CA GLN A 3 -33.19 -10.13 2.91
C GLN A 3 -31.70 -10.19 2.58
N GLU A 4 -31.35 -10.69 1.42
CA GLU A 4 -30.00 -10.59 0.86
C GLU A 4 -29.54 -9.13 0.98
N LYS A 5 -28.49 -8.89 1.78
CA LYS A 5 -27.89 -7.57 1.92
C LYS A 5 -26.97 -7.35 0.73
N ILE A 6 -27.50 -6.74 -0.31
CA ILE A 6 -26.70 -6.31 -1.47
C ILE A 6 -25.96 -5.03 -1.08
N LEU A 7 -24.64 -5.02 -1.23
CA LEU A 7 -23.83 -3.83 -0.97
C LEU A 7 -24.18 -2.71 -1.96
N THR A 8 -24.41 -1.54 -1.44
CA THR A 8 -24.74 -0.32 -2.21
C THR A 8 -23.49 0.50 -2.49
N ALA A 9 -23.58 1.46 -3.40
CA ALA A 9 -22.50 2.43 -3.63
C ALA A 9 -22.09 3.17 -2.33
N ASN A 10 -23.04 3.47 -1.46
CA ASN A 10 -22.78 4.11 -0.17
C ASN A 10 -22.03 3.18 0.80
N ASP A 11 -22.28 1.88 0.76
CA ASP A 11 -21.54 0.93 1.59
C ASP A 11 -20.08 0.86 1.15
N TYR A 12 -19.81 0.81 -0.15
CA TYR A 12 -18.46 0.87 -0.67
C TYR A 12 -17.74 2.19 -0.37
N ILE A 13 -18.44 3.33 -0.35
CA ILE A 13 -17.85 4.61 0.08
C ILE A 13 -17.42 4.54 1.53
N LYS A 14 -18.26 4.02 2.44
CA LYS A 14 -17.89 3.86 3.85
C LYS A 14 -16.66 2.97 4.03
N MET A 15 -16.57 1.87 3.29
CA MET A 15 -15.39 0.99 3.29
C MET A 15 -14.14 1.71 2.79
N ALA A 16 -14.28 2.55 1.77
CA ALA A 16 -13.18 3.37 1.27
C ALA A 16 -12.71 4.38 2.31
N GLU A 17 -13.63 5.12 2.94
CA GLU A 17 -13.33 6.10 4.00
C GLU A 17 -12.61 5.44 5.20
N GLU A 18 -13.02 4.22 5.59
CA GLU A 18 -12.34 3.46 6.63
C GLU A 18 -10.91 3.09 6.21
N CYS A 19 -10.72 2.65 4.95
CA CYS A 19 -9.40 2.38 4.42
C CYS A 19 -8.49 3.63 4.41
N GLU A 20 -9.04 4.82 4.12
CA GLU A 20 -8.30 6.09 4.18
C GLU A 20 -7.79 6.40 5.58
N GLN A 21 -8.62 6.21 6.60
CA GLN A 21 -8.24 6.45 8.01
C GLN A 21 -7.00 5.63 8.39
N TYR A 22 -6.88 4.41 7.86
CA TYR A 22 -5.73 3.53 8.06
C TYR A 22 -4.66 3.65 6.96
N LYS A 23 -4.71 4.70 6.13
CA LYS A 23 -3.75 4.96 5.04
C LYS A 23 -3.61 3.80 4.04
N LYS A 24 -4.66 2.99 3.90
CA LYS A 24 -4.74 1.89 2.93
C LYS A 24 -5.25 2.42 1.58
N PHE A 25 -4.54 3.39 1.01
CA PHE A 25 -5.01 4.16 -0.13
C PHE A 25 -5.31 3.32 -1.38
N ALA A 26 -4.55 2.25 -1.62
CA ALA A 26 -4.82 1.34 -2.73
C ALA A 26 -6.15 0.58 -2.55
N ALA A 27 -6.49 0.18 -1.32
CA ALA A 27 -7.77 -0.45 -1.00
C ALA A 27 -8.92 0.58 -1.08
N ALA A 28 -8.73 1.77 -0.51
CA ALA A 28 -9.70 2.86 -0.59
C ALA A 28 -10.05 3.20 -2.06
N LYS A 29 -9.04 3.31 -2.93
CA LYS A 29 -9.24 3.55 -4.36
C LYS A 29 -10.15 2.50 -4.99
N ARG A 30 -9.90 1.18 -4.72
CA ARG A 30 -10.71 0.10 -5.28
C ARG A 30 -12.16 0.16 -4.83
N TYR A 31 -12.42 0.47 -3.55
CA TYR A 31 -13.78 0.63 -3.05
C TYR A 31 -14.48 1.85 -3.62
N TYR A 32 -13.79 2.98 -3.80
CA TYR A 32 -14.36 4.12 -4.53
C TYR A 32 -14.68 3.78 -5.99
N GLN A 33 -13.83 2.98 -6.66
CA GLN A 33 -14.10 2.50 -8.01
C GLN A 33 -15.35 1.62 -8.07
N LYS A 34 -15.51 0.64 -7.14
CA LYS A 34 -16.73 -0.18 -7.03
C LYS A 34 -17.98 0.68 -6.79
N ALA A 35 -17.88 1.69 -5.92
CA ALA A 35 -18.97 2.64 -5.68
C ALA A 35 -19.35 3.42 -6.95
N PHE A 36 -18.38 3.90 -7.70
CA PHE A 36 -18.57 4.62 -8.95
C PHE A 36 -19.19 3.73 -10.06
N GLU A 37 -18.79 2.46 -10.14
CA GLU A 37 -19.36 1.48 -11.06
C GLU A 37 -20.85 1.24 -10.78
N LEU A 38 -21.25 1.19 -9.49
CA LEU A 38 -22.65 1.01 -9.08
C LEU A 38 -23.51 2.28 -9.27
N ASP A 39 -22.95 3.45 -9.03
CA ASP A 39 -23.61 4.73 -9.27
C ASP A 39 -22.64 5.78 -9.84
N PRO A 40 -22.54 5.88 -11.18
CA PRO A 40 -21.66 6.85 -11.84
C PRO A 40 -21.98 8.33 -11.56
N ARG A 41 -23.13 8.62 -10.97
CA ARG A 41 -23.51 10.00 -10.60
C ARG A 41 -22.99 10.42 -9.22
N GLN A 42 -22.46 9.51 -8.45
CA GLN A 42 -21.88 9.81 -7.15
C GLN A 42 -20.54 10.53 -7.28
N LYS A 43 -20.58 11.84 -7.16
CA LYS A 43 -19.39 12.71 -7.24
C LYS A 43 -18.34 12.37 -6.17
N SER A 44 -18.76 11.97 -4.96
CA SER A 44 -17.87 11.56 -3.87
C SER A 44 -17.00 10.37 -4.26
N ALA A 45 -17.57 9.36 -4.93
CA ALA A 45 -16.82 8.21 -5.40
C ALA A 45 -15.79 8.61 -6.48
N GLN A 46 -16.19 9.43 -7.45
CA GLN A 46 -15.29 9.92 -8.49
C GLN A 46 -14.13 10.75 -7.90
N MET A 47 -14.46 11.67 -6.99
CA MET A 47 -13.44 12.49 -6.30
C MET A 47 -12.53 11.63 -5.42
N GLY A 48 -13.07 10.61 -4.76
CA GLY A 48 -12.32 9.67 -3.94
C GLY A 48 -11.27 8.92 -4.77
N VAL A 49 -11.62 8.41 -5.95
CA VAL A 49 -10.65 7.77 -6.85
C VAL A 49 -9.50 8.70 -7.18
N ALA A 50 -9.78 9.93 -7.62
CA ALA A 50 -8.75 10.91 -7.99
C ALA A 50 -7.87 11.31 -6.78
N CYS A 51 -8.48 11.46 -5.60
CA CYS A 51 -7.76 11.75 -4.37
C CYS A 51 -6.81 10.61 -4.00
N MET A 52 -7.29 9.37 -4.03
CA MET A 52 -6.48 8.20 -3.71
C MET A 52 -5.34 7.98 -4.70
N GLU A 53 -5.52 8.27 -5.98
CA GLU A 53 -4.43 8.23 -6.96
C GLU A 53 -3.30 9.17 -6.58
N LYS A 54 -3.62 10.37 -6.13
CA LYS A 54 -2.65 11.35 -5.67
C LYS A 54 -1.96 10.92 -4.38
N GLU A 55 -2.72 10.38 -3.41
CA GLU A 55 -2.15 9.88 -2.15
C GLU A 55 -1.22 8.68 -2.39
N ILE A 56 -1.61 7.72 -3.25
CA ILE A 56 -0.78 6.57 -3.64
C ILE A 56 0.53 7.05 -4.28
N ALA A 57 0.47 8.01 -5.20
CA ALA A 57 1.65 8.53 -5.87
C ALA A 57 2.64 9.22 -4.92
N ASN A 58 2.14 9.80 -3.83
CA ASN A 58 2.96 10.51 -2.83
C ASN A 58 3.28 9.69 -1.59
N GLN A 59 2.71 8.48 -1.44
CA GLN A 59 2.89 7.67 -0.25
C GLN A 59 4.34 7.23 -0.06
N VAL A 60 4.90 7.49 1.13
CA VAL A 60 6.20 6.98 1.57
C VAL A 60 5.96 5.76 2.45
N TYR A 61 6.38 4.60 1.98
CA TYR A 61 6.23 3.32 2.69
C TYR A 61 7.36 3.04 3.67
N PHE A 62 8.57 3.45 3.32
CA PHE A 62 9.75 3.29 4.16
C PHE A 62 10.73 4.43 3.90
N ARG A 63 11.44 4.87 4.94
CA ARG A 63 12.44 5.94 4.82
C ARG A 63 13.58 5.77 5.81
N THR A 64 14.76 6.26 5.42
CA THR A 64 15.92 6.33 6.30
C THR A 64 16.82 7.51 5.94
N GLU A 65 17.62 8.00 6.89
CA GLU A 65 18.71 8.94 6.60
C GLU A 65 19.73 8.28 5.69
N ALA A 66 20.17 8.99 4.68
CA ALA A 66 21.07 8.48 3.67
C ALA A 66 22.06 9.53 3.16
N THR A 67 23.14 9.04 2.55
CA THR A 67 24.12 9.88 1.82
C THR A 67 24.34 9.28 0.44
N HIS A 68 24.21 10.10 -0.58
CA HIS A 68 24.45 9.74 -1.96
C HIS A 68 25.32 10.80 -2.64
N ASN A 69 26.43 10.38 -3.26
CA ASN A 69 27.42 11.28 -3.90
C ASN A 69 27.84 12.45 -2.99
N LEU A 70 28.19 12.13 -1.74
CA LEU A 70 28.58 13.10 -0.68
C LEU A 70 27.46 14.07 -0.25
N VAL A 71 26.26 13.98 -0.79
CA VAL A 71 25.11 14.77 -0.36
C VAL A 71 24.35 14.00 0.71
N SER A 72 24.16 14.64 1.87
CA SER A 72 23.30 14.11 2.92
C SER A 72 21.82 14.34 2.57
N GLY A 73 20.98 13.40 2.96
CA GLY A 73 19.56 13.45 2.67
C GLY A 73 18.81 12.28 3.29
N ARG A 74 17.76 11.84 2.66
CA ARG A 74 17.00 10.66 3.04
C ARG A 74 16.66 9.82 1.82
N LEU A 75 16.58 8.53 2.01
CA LEU A 75 16.11 7.55 1.04
C LEU A 75 14.66 7.19 1.37
N GLU A 76 13.78 7.28 0.40
CA GLU A 76 12.35 7.01 0.54
C GLU A 76 11.91 5.96 -0.47
N LEU A 77 11.20 4.92 0.01
CA LEU A 77 10.45 4.02 -0.85
C LEU A 77 9.06 4.61 -1.08
N ARG A 78 8.74 4.86 -2.33
CA ARG A 78 7.42 5.30 -2.79
C ARG A 78 6.82 4.27 -3.75
N THR A 79 5.60 4.47 -4.17
CA THR A 79 4.94 3.57 -5.13
C THR A 79 5.75 3.50 -6.43
N GLY A 80 6.27 2.32 -6.75
CA GLY A 80 7.02 2.04 -7.99
C GLY A 80 8.44 2.61 -8.05
N CYS A 81 8.90 3.38 -7.05
CA CYS A 81 10.23 3.99 -7.12
C CYS A 81 10.90 4.18 -5.75
N VAL A 82 12.19 4.38 -5.78
CA VAL A 82 13.01 4.87 -4.67
C VAL A 82 13.45 6.28 -4.97
N VAL A 83 13.29 7.17 -4.01
CA VAL A 83 13.69 8.57 -4.14
C VAL A 83 14.77 8.91 -3.10
N PHE A 84 15.91 9.38 -3.56
CA PHE A 84 16.85 10.06 -2.68
C PHE A 84 16.50 11.55 -2.66
N VAL A 85 16.12 12.05 -1.49
CA VAL A 85 15.77 13.46 -1.27
C VAL A 85 16.97 14.15 -0.65
N GLY A 86 17.70 14.90 -1.46
CA GLY A 86 18.92 15.58 -1.03
C GLY A 86 18.66 16.86 -0.23
N ARG A 87 19.42 17.11 0.84
CA ARG A 87 19.32 18.38 1.60
C ARG A 87 19.70 19.62 0.78
N ASN A 88 20.37 19.43 -0.34
CA ASN A 88 20.71 20.50 -1.30
C ASN A 88 19.57 20.81 -2.29
N GLY A 89 18.39 20.17 -2.13
CA GLY A 89 17.25 20.35 -3.03
C GLY A 89 17.36 19.58 -4.34
N VAL A 90 18.36 18.71 -4.49
CA VAL A 90 18.49 17.84 -5.67
C VAL A 90 18.01 16.45 -5.30
N ASP A 91 16.90 16.03 -5.89
CA ASP A 91 16.33 14.71 -5.72
C ASP A 91 16.73 13.79 -6.86
N LYS A 92 16.88 12.50 -6.55
CA LYS A 92 17.14 11.44 -7.52
C LYS A 92 16.09 10.36 -7.38
N THR A 93 15.44 10.02 -8.48
CA THR A 93 14.40 8.98 -8.52
C THR A 93 14.89 7.78 -9.31
N TYR A 94 14.73 6.58 -8.75
CA TYR A 94 15.08 5.31 -9.36
C TYR A 94 13.82 4.44 -9.43
N GLN A 95 13.40 4.05 -10.64
CA GLN A 95 12.26 3.18 -10.86
C GLN A 95 12.60 1.76 -10.41
N LEU A 96 11.73 1.13 -9.61
CA LEU A 96 11.99 -0.20 -9.04
C LEU A 96 12.16 -1.30 -10.09
N ASP A 97 11.39 -1.23 -11.16
CA ASP A 97 11.44 -2.19 -12.27
C ASP A 97 12.76 -2.13 -13.07
N GLN A 98 13.46 -0.99 -13.00
CA GLN A 98 14.75 -0.77 -13.66
C GLN A 98 15.96 -1.06 -12.75
N MET A 99 15.75 -1.24 -11.45
CA MET A 99 16.84 -1.57 -10.52
C MET A 99 17.22 -3.04 -10.62
N GLU A 100 18.47 -3.33 -10.88
CA GLU A 100 19.01 -4.69 -10.96
C GLU A 100 20.14 -4.93 -9.94
N ASN A 101 20.42 -6.20 -9.63
CA ASN A 101 21.53 -6.60 -8.78
C ASN A 101 21.61 -5.85 -7.43
N ILE A 102 20.45 -5.70 -6.76
CA ILE A 102 20.36 -5.01 -5.46
C ILE A 102 21.15 -5.78 -4.40
N ARG A 103 22.14 -5.14 -3.80
CA ARG A 103 23.07 -5.77 -2.85
C ARG A 103 23.68 -4.76 -1.88
N VAL A 104 24.32 -5.25 -0.82
CA VAL A 104 25.22 -4.42 -0.01
C VAL A 104 26.66 -4.66 -0.50
N ALA A 105 27.30 -3.62 -0.97
CA ALA A 105 28.70 -3.64 -1.38
C ALA A 105 29.44 -2.40 -0.84
N LEU A 106 30.65 -2.59 -0.32
CA LEU A 106 31.49 -1.51 0.25
C LEU A 106 30.77 -0.65 1.30
N GLY A 107 29.90 -1.28 2.12
CA GLY A 107 29.13 -0.56 3.14
C GLY A 107 28.05 0.37 2.58
N ARG A 108 27.54 0.09 1.40
CA ARG A 108 26.48 0.85 0.73
C ARG A 108 25.42 -0.10 0.18
N LEU A 109 24.17 0.37 0.18
CA LEU A 109 23.11 -0.21 -0.67
C LEU A 109 23.50 0.10 -2.11
N THR A 110 23.67 -0.94 -2.93
CA THR A 110 24.17 -0.80 -4.29
C THR A 110 23.23 -1.52 -5.25
N PHE A 111 23.00 -0.93 -6.41
CA PHE A 111 22.20 -1.52 -7.49
C PHE A 111 22.68 -0.99 -8.83
N ASP A 112 22.43 -1.78 -9.86
CA ASP A 112 22.69 -1.40 -11.25
C ASP A 112 21.45 -0.67 -11.80
N TYR A 113 21.68 0.37 -12.64
CA TYR A 113 20.61 1.18 -13.21
C TYR A 113 20.94 1.51 -14.67
N PRO A 114 19.99 1.38 -15.63
CA PRO A 114 20.29 1.38 -17.08
C PRO A 114 21.00 2.64 -17.61
N GLU A 115 20.72 3.80 -17.02
CA GLU A 115 21.26 5.09 -17.46
C GLU A 115 22.63 5.43 -16.86
N GLU A 116 23.14 4.58 -15.96
CA GLU A 116 24.37 4.84 -15.22
C GLU A 116 25.48 3.86 -15.63
N ALA A 117 26.65 4.41 -15.94
CA ALA A 117 27.82 3.62 -16.38
C ALA A 117 28.43 2.76 -15.26
N ALA A 118 28.10 3.04 -14.01
CA ALA A 118 28.56 2.33 -12.82
C ALA A 118 27.40 2.11 -11.83
N PRO A 119 27.50 1.05 -10.98
CA PRO A 119 26.48 0.81 -9.96
C PRO A 119 26.24 2.02 -9.05
N ILE A 120 24.98 2.30 -8.81
CA ILE A 120 24.56 3.34 -7.84
C ILE A 120 24.90 2.87 -6.43
N GLY A 121 25.51 3.70 -5.62
CA GLY A 121 25.84 3.40 -4.23
C GLY A 121 25.26 4.45 -3.26
N ILE A 122 24.42 4.03 -2.32
CA ILE A 122 23.79 4.88 -1.32
C ILE A 122 24.15 4.37 0.08
N SER A 123 24.79 5.21 0.89
CA SER A 123 25.02 4.90 2.29
C SER A 123 23.76 5.23 3.09
N CYS A 124 23.20 4.25 3.81
CA CYS A 124 22.02 4.44 4.63
C CYS A 124 22.06 3.51 5.86
N LYS A 125 21.21 3.77 6.83
CA LYS A 125 20.99 2.84 7.94
C LYS A 125 20.19 1.63 7.47
N SER A 126 20.34 0.50 8.15
CA SER A 126 19.56 -0.72 7.89
C SER A 126 19.61 -1.21 6.43
N MET A 127 20.77 -1.15 5.78
CA MET A 127 20.93 -1.52 4.37
C MET A 127 20.46 -2.94 4.04
N LYS A 128 20.60 -3.88 4.98
CA LYS A 128 20.13 -5.26 4.78
C LYS A 128 18.60 -5.34 4.72
N ASP A 129 17.92 -4.53 5.55
CA ASP A 129 16.45 -4.47 5.54
C ASP A 129 15.97 -3.87 4.22
N TRP A 130 16.69 -2.88 3.68
CA TRP A 130 16.38 -2.28 2.39
C TRP A 130 16.37 -3.30 1.24
N ILE A 131 17.28 -4.28 1.23
CA ILE A 131 17.28 -5.31 0.17
C ILE A 131 15.94 -6.06 0.16
N GLY A 132 15.55 -6.63 1.30
CA GLY A 132 14.28 -7.36 1.39
C GLY A 132 13.07 -6.49 1.06
N ILE A 133 13.04 -5.26 1.58
CA ILE A 133 11.96 -4.29 1.31
C ILE A 133 11.88 -3.95 -0.19
N LEU A 134 13.00 -3.75 -0.87
CA LEU A 134 13.01 -3.44 -2.31
C LEU A 134 12.60 -4.64 -3.17
N GLU A 135 13.05 -5.84 -2.82
CA GLU A 135 12.64 -7.07 -3.50
C GLU A 135 11.13 -7.32 -3.35
N ASP A 136 10.59 -7.14 -2.14
CA ASP A 136 9.16 -7.22 -1.89
C ASP A 136 8.39 -6.15 -2.68
N ALA A 137 8.85 -4.90 -2.67
CA ALA A 137 8.22 -3.80 -3.39
C ALA A 137 8.24 -4.00 -4.91
N LYS A 138 9.29 -4.58 -5.49
CA LYS A 138 9.35 -4.99 -6.91
C LYS A 138 8.27 -6.02 -7.26
N SER A 139 7.90 -6.87 -6.31
CA SER A 139 6.79 -7.83 -6.47
C SER A 139 5.41 -7.26 -6.11
N GLY A 140 5.32 -5.95 -5.84
CA GLY A 140 4.08 -5.25 -5.48
C GLY A 140 3.72 -5.33 -3.99
N LYS A 141 4.61 -5.87 -3.14
CA LYS A 141 4.40 -5.95 -1.69
C LYS A 141 5.08 -4.79 -1.00
N TYR A 142 4.31 -3.84 -0.52
CA TYR A 142 4.85 -2.70 0.24
C TYR A 142 4.68 -2.90 1.75
N PRO A 143 5.59 -2.36 2.58
CA PRO A 143 5.41 -2.37 4.02
C PRO A 143 4.07 -1.75 4.41
N ASN A 144 3.31 -2.44 5.27
CA ASN A 144 2.07 -1.88 5.80
C ASN A 144 2.40 -0.73 6.75
N VAL A 145 1.78 0.42 6.50
CA VAL A 145 1.97 1.60 7.37
C VAL A 145 1.30 1.37 8.72
N GLU A 146 0.10 0.81 8.72
CA GLU A 146 -0.66 0.45 9.93
C GLU A 146 -1.54 -0.77 9.67
N ASN A 147 -1.81 -1.54 10.72
CA ASN A 147 -2.75 -2.64 10.71
C ASN A 147 -3.92 -2.35 11.65
N VAL A 148 -5.11 -2.67 11.21
CA VAL A 148 -6.32 -2.59 12.05
C VAL A 148 -6.29 -3.71 13.09
N GLY A 149 -6.62 -3.39 14.34
CA GLY A 149 -6.75 -4.39 15.39
C GLY A 149 -7.89 -5.38 15.08
N LEU A 150 -7.68 -6.67 15.38
CA LEU A 150 -8.63 -7.74 15.04
C LEU A 150 -10.06 -7.45 15.53
N ASN A 151 -10.23 -7.02 16.79
CA ASN A 151 -11.55 -6.74 17.36
C ASN A 151 -12.30 -5.62 16.61
N THR A 152 -11.59 -4.57 16.16
CA THR A 152 -12.17 -3.48 15.38
C THR A 152 -12.58 -3.98 14.00
N LEU A 153 -11.75 -4.80 13.39
CA LEU A 153 -11.99 -5.39 12.07
C LEU A 153 -13.18 -6.36 12.10
N GLU A 154 -13.26 -7.26 13.09
CA GLU A 154 -14.38 -8.19 13.26
C GLU A 154 -15.71 -7.45 13.43
N LYS A 155 -15.71 -6.39 14.27
CA LYS A 155 -16.89 -5.56 14.46
C LYS A 155 -17.31 -4.90 13.14
N PHE A 156 -16.37 -4.30 12.41
CA PHE A 156 -16.68 -3.66 11.12
C PHE A 156 -17.28 -4.66 10.14
N ILE A 157 -16.69 -5.87 10.04
CA ILE A 157 -17.18 -6.93 9.17
C ILE A 157 -18.60 -7.34 9.55
N ALA A 158 -18.89 -7.56 10.84
CA ALA A 158 -20.21 -7.93 11.31
C ALA A 158 -21.27 -6.85 11.03
N ASP A 159 -20.89 -5.58 11.13
CA ASP A 159 -21.80 -4.46 10.93
C ASP A 159 -22.11 -4.17 9.45
N HIS A 160 -21.20 -4.47 8.53
CA HIS A 160 -21.27 -4.02 7.13
C HIS A 160 -21.45 -5.15 6.11
N PHE A 161 -21.12 -6.40 6.45
CA PHE A 161 -21.23 -7.55 5.54
C PHE A 161 -22.29 -8.56 6.00
N SER A 162 -22.56 -9.55 5.17
CA SER A 162 -23.46 -10.67 5.44
C SER A 162 -22.90 -11.98 4.84
N LYS A 163 -23.60 -13.10 5.04
CA LYS A 163 -23.23 -14.38 4.41
C LYS A 163 -23.15 -14.30 2.89
N ASP A 164 -23.99 -13.47 2.28
CA ASP A 164 -24.07 -13.31 0.82
C ASP A 164 -22.91 -12.44 0.27
N THR A 165 -22.22 -11.68 1.13
CA THR A 165 -21.07 -10.82 0.80
C THR A 165 -19.77 -11.31 1.45
N MET A 166 -19.67 -12.62 1.75
CA MET A 166 -18.49 -13.19 2.42
C MET A 166 -17.19 -12.97 1.65
N ASP A 167 -17.20 -13.09 0.33
CA ASP A 167 -15.99 -12.90 -0.48
C ASP A 167 -15.49 -11.46 -0.39
N ASP A 168 -16.38 -10.47 -0.42
CA ASP A 168 -16.03 -9.06 -0.20
C ASP A 168 -15.52 -8.82 1.22
N ALA A 169 -16.09 -9.49 2.23
CA ALA A 169 -15.63 -9.43 3.61
C ALA A 169 -14.22 -10.02 3.78
N VAL A 170 -13.92 -11.14 3.10
CA VAL A 170 -12.58 -11.75 3.10
C VAL A 170 -11.58 -10.82 2.41
N GLU A 171 -11.94 -10.25 1.25
CA GLU A 171 -11.09 -9.27 0.57
C GLU A 171 -10.80 -8.07 1.49
N TYR A 172 -11.82 -7.50 2.12
CA TYR A 172 -11.67 -6.40 3.06
C TYR A 172 -10.76 -6.78 4.23
N CYS A 173 -10.97 -7.95 4.83
CA CYS A 173 -10.15 -8.46 5.93
C CYS A 173 -8.66 -8.56 5.54
N THR A 174 -8.35 -9.06 4.35
CA THR A 174 -6.96 -9.14 3.85
C THR A 174 -6.34 -7.77 3.60
N GLN A 175 -7.15 -6.77 3.19
CA GLN A 175 -6.67 -5.40 2.96
C GLN A 175 -6.35 -4.65 4.25
N MET A 176 -7.13 -4.92 5.31
CA MET A 176 -7.06 -4.19 6.57
C MET A 176 -6.14 -4.85 7.61
N SER A 177 -5.62 -6.02 7.34
CA SER A 177 -4.76 -6.78 8.25
C SER A 177 -3.52 -7.36 7.55
N VAL A 178 -2.66 -8.02 8.31
CA VAL A 178 -1.52 -8.79 7.78
C VAL A 178 -1.90 -10.24 7.43
N MET A 179 -3.16 -10.63 7.63
CA MET A 179 -3.64 -11.99 7.40
C MET A 179 -3.57 -12.36 5.92
N GLY A 180 -3.15 -13.59 5.65
CA GLY A 180 -3.31 -14.19 4.33
C GLY A 180 -4.78 -14.55 4.06
N TYR A 181 -5.12 -14.84 2.79
CA TYR A 181 -6.49 -15.15 2.37
C TYR A 181 -7.14 -16.28 3.20
N ALA A 182 -6.43 -17.38 3.46
CA ALA A 182 -6.97 -18.51 4.21
C ALA A 182 -7.30 -18.16 5.68
N GLU A 183 -6.47 -17.33 6.30
CA GLU A 183 -6.69 -16.85 7.67
C GLU A 183 -7.84 -15.86 7.74
N ALA A 184 -7.89 -14.91 6.82
CA ALA A 184 -8.98 -13.93 6.68
C ALA A 184 -10.32 -14.66 6.45
N LYS A 185 -10.34 -15.68 5.59
CA LYS A 185 -11.52 -16.50 5.34
C LYS A 185 -12.02 -17.19 6.60
N ALA A 186 -11.12 -17.79 7.39
CA ALA A 186 -11.49 -18.45 8.65
C ALA A 186 -12.07 -17.46 9.68
N VAL A 187 -11.54 -16.22 9.73
CA VAL A 187 -12.09 -15.15 10.59
C VAL A 187 -13.50 -14.76 10.15
N VAL A 188 -13.70 -14.53 8.86
CA VAL A 188 -15.00 -14.13 8.31
C VAL A 188 -16.04 -15.24 8.47
N GLU A 189 -15.70 -16.49 8.19
CA GLU A 189 -16.57 -17.66 8.42
C GLU A 189 -17.02 -17.77 9.87
N ARG A 190 -16.12 -17.50 10.83
CA ARG A 190 -16.46 -17.49 12.26
C ARG A 190 -17.44 -16.38 12.64
N ILE A 191 -17.34 -15.20 12.01
CA ILE A 191 -18.23 -14.06 12.28
C ILE A 191 -19.66 -14.39 11.83
N PHE A 192 -19.81 -15.12 10.74
CA PHE A 192 -21.13 -15.45 10.16
C PHE A 192 -21.63 -16.87 10.45
N SER A 193 -20.90 -17.66 11.26
CA SER A 193 -21.37 -18.97 11.74
C SER A 193 -22.43 -18.83 12.83
#